data_4fb813d92d414f08c0b9ad8bb371d7eb
#
_entry.id   4fb813d92d414f08c0b9ad8bb371d7eb
#
_cell.length_a   1.000
_cell.length_b   1.000
_cell.length_c   1.000
_cell.angle_alpha   90.00
_cell.angle_beta   90.00
_cell.angle_gamma   90.00
#
_symmetry.space_group_name_H-M   'P 1'
#
loop_
_entity.id
_entity.type
_entity.pdbx_description
1 polymer ?
#
loop_
_entity_poly.entity_id
_entity_poly.type
_entity_poly.pdbx_seq_one_letter_code
_entity_poly.pdbx_strand_id
1 'polypeptide(L)'
;FNKRKAEPLTVGLTIVDQSGQTVAQHEQPLHYSPRWRQREYPLDTITLQHPQLWSCESPYLYTAIVTIYNRQHQPLDQVSQSFGVRTIAFSPQYGLRINGKKVLLKGFANHHTLGALGAAAYPRAIEKRLQLMKSFGYNHVRTAHNPYSEEVLNLCDKYGIIVVNELYDKWLQQFAGGRTSWQNLWQNDITEWVQRDRNHPSVVMWSLGNELQQRSDLPFNDWGVTAYRLMRTLLHRYDTTRPTTVAMHPRYRSLETDSLPAPLAIATDIASYNYRYQYFPGDRKRYPDHIFYQSEANTSMIGTNFFGMNHDWVVGLAYWGAIDYLGESMGWPVKGWNQGVFDISLQPKPLAFLVKSMFTTEPTVHIAILDHAQHSEEWNGINVAVDQLSDHWNRTAGDTLSLYTYTNAEEVELLLNGKSLGRKRNTLLPTQRNRIFWRGIVYQRGRLEAVARNNGKIVARHRIETTGAATALQIEADNSQWKADGKDLQHLRITAIDRQGRRVWDVNDPLVFKVEGPAEIVATDNGDLQSDEVHVG
;
A
#
# COMPACT_ATOMS: atom_id res chain seq x y z
N PHE A 1 30.52 26.88 -4.24
CA PHE A 1 31.47 27.56 -5.15
C PHE A 1 31.94 28.85 -4.51
N ASN A 2 33.12 28.83 -3.88
CA ASN A 2 33.66 29.99 -3.18
C ASN A 2 34.95 30.50 -3.87
N LYS A 3 35.00 30.47 -5.20
CA LYS A 3 36.15 30.98 -5.95
C LYS A 3 35.93 32.39 -6.47
N ARG A 4 36.88 33.25 -6.24
CA ARG A 4 36.89 34.66 -6.69
C ARG A 4 36.90 34.84 -8.22
N LYS A 5 37.20 33.79 -9.01
CA LYS A 5 37.10 33.77 -10.47
C LYS A 5 36.23 32.58 -10.86
N ALA A 6 35.22 32.81 -11.69
CA ALA A 6 34.44 31.75 -12.30
C ALA A 6 35.34 30.97 -13.27
N GLU A 7 35.56 29.70 -13.00
CA GLU A 7 36.20 28.79 -13.97
C GLU A 7 35.15 28.23 -14.91
N PRO A 8 35.45 28.04 -16.20
CA PRO A 8 34.55 27.33 -17.12
C PRO A 8 34.29 25.93 -16.57
N LEU A 9 33.02 25.61 -16.43
CA LEU A 9 32.56 24.27 -16.06
C LEU A 9 31.73 23.66 -17.21
N THR A 10 31.76 22.36 -17.34
CA THR A 10 30.91 21.60 -18.23
C THR A 10 30.03 20.69 -17.40
N VAL A 11 28.76 20.56 -17.77
CA VAL A 11 27.88 19.56 -17.20
C VAL A 11 27.61 18.49 -18.24
N GLY A 12 27.87 17.24 -17.86
CA GLY A 12 27.53 16.06 -18.65
C GLY A 12 26.31 15.36 -18.06
N LEU A 13 25.43 14.90 -18.93
CA LEU A 13 24.30 14.03 -18.58
C LEU A 13 24.46 12.73 -19.38
N THR A 14 24.59 11.62 -18.66
CA THR A 14 24.63 10.27 -19.22
C THR A 14 23.41 9.51 -18.74
N ILE A 15 22.67 8.87 -19.65
CA ILE A 15 21.56 8.00 -19.29
C ILE A 15 21.98 6.57 -19.58
N VAL A 16 21.88 5.74 -18.55
CA VAL A 16 22.16 4.29 -18.64
C VAL A 16 20.90 3.48 -18.39
N ASP A 17 20.80 2.35 -19.05
CA ASP A 17 19.74 1.38 -18.86
C ASP A 17 20.02 0.43 -17.66
N GLN A 18 19.14 -0.54 -17.42
CA GLN A 18 19.27 -1.51 -16.32
C GLN A 18 20.51 -2.43 -16.48
N SER A 19 21.05 -2.57 -17.69
CA SER A 19 22.28 -3.35 -17.92
C SER A 19 23.56 -2.54 -17.70
N GLY A 20 23.41 -1.21 -17.45
CA GLY A 20 24.52 -0.27 -17.34
C GLY A 20 25.00 0.26 -18.70
N GLN A 21 24.30 -0.06 -19.79
CA GLN A 21 24.65 0.45 -21.12
C GLN A 21 24.21 1.91 -21.26
N THR A 22 25.08 2.77 -21.79
CA THR A 22 24.73 4.14 -22.14
C THR A 22 23.76 4.16 -23.32
N VAL A 23 22.58 4.74 -23.11
CA VAL A 23 21.51 4.86 -24.13
C VAL A 23 21.35 6.30 -24.66
N ALA A 24 21.83 7.28 -23.91
CA ALA A 24 21.94 8.67 -24.36
C ALA A 24 23.00 9.40 -23.55
N GLN A 25 23.61 10.42 -24.16
CA GLN A 25 24.54 11.30 -23.46
C GLN A 25 24.52 12.70 -24.09
N HIS A 26 24.78 13.69 -23.28
CA HIS A 26 24.88 15.09 -23.72
C HIS A 26 25.80 15.86 -22.79
N GLU A 27 26.56 16.81 -23.35
CA GLU A 27 27.40 17.74 -22.59
C GLU A 27 27.14 19.16 -23.04
N GLN A 28 27.11 20.08 -22.11
CA GLN A 28 26.99 21.50 -22.37
C GLN A 28 27.80 22.34 -21.39
N PRO A 29 28.22 23.56 -21.78
CA PRO A 29 28.81 24.50 -20.82
C PRO A 29 27.83 24.84 -19.69
N LEU A 30 28.32 24.85 -18.46
CA LEU A 30 27.53 25.28 -17.31
C LEU A 30 27.67 26.81 -17.13
N HIS A 31 26.64 27.53 -17.54
CA HIS A 31 26.57 28.98 -17.35
C HIS A 31 26.04 29.30 -15.95
N TYR A 32 26.94 29.64 -15.03
CA TYR A 32 26.55 30.02 -13.68
C TYR A 32 27.07 31.43 -13.35
N SER A 33 26.33 32.16 -12.51
CA SER A 33 26.77 33.43 -11.98
C SER A 33 27.18 33.29 -10.51
N PRO A 34 28.43 33.56 -10.11
CA PRO A 34 28.84 33.50 -8.73
C PRO A 34 28.18 34.58 -7.84
N ARG A 35 27.56 35.60 -8.46
CA ARG A 35 26.86 36.70 -7.75
C ARG A 35 25.41 36.36 -7.40
N TRP A 36 24.80 35.36 -8.04
CA TRP A 36 23.42 34.98 -7.85
C TRP A 36 23.36 33.59 -7.21
N ARG A 37 22.52 33.44 -6.19
CA ARG A 37 22.18 32.13 -5.62
C ARG A 37 21.21 31.40 -6.54
N GLN A 38 21.63 31.14 -7.79
CA GLN A 38 20.83 30.33 -8.70
C GLN A 38 20.82 28.89 -8.20
N ARG A 39 19.63 28.34 -8.00
CA ARG A 39 19.44 26.97 -7.51
C ARG A 39 19.13 25.96 -8.62
N GLU A 40 18.73 26.44 -9.77
CA GLU A 40 18.34 25.61 -10.92
C GLU A 40 19.09 26.03 -12.17
N TYR A 41 19.63 25.06 -12.89
CA TYR A 41 20.33 25.25 -14.15
C TYR A 41 19.66 24.35 -15.20
N PRO A 42 19.00 24.91 -16.22
CA PRO A 42 18.39 24.12 -17.27
C PRO A 42 19.47 23.40 -18.09
N LEU A 43 19.23 22.14 -18.36
CA LEU A 43 19.99 21.35 -19.32
C LEU A 43 19.24 21.28 -20.65
N ASP A 44 19.98 21.08 -21.75
CA ASP A 44 19.40 20.83 -23.06
C ASP A 44 18.58 19.53 -23.03
N THR A 45 17.54 19.49 -23.84
CA THR A 45 16.65 18.31 -23.93
C THR A 45 17.38 17.14 -24.58
N ILE A 46 17.34 15.98 -23.93
CA ILE A 46 17.80 14.71 -24.49
C ILE A 46 16.59 13.88 -24.89
N THR A 47 16.69 13.24 -26.05
CA THR A 47 15.67 12.31 -26.55
C THR A 47 16.16 10.88 -26.42
N LEU A 48 15.38 10.05 -25.72
CA LEU A 48 15.56 8.60 -25.72
C LEU A 48 14.80 8.00 -26.89
N GLN A 49 15.51 7.25 -27.76
CA GLN A 49 14.89 6.55 -28.88
C GLN A 49 14.33 5.20 -28.41
N HIS A 50 13.03 4.96 -28.68
CA HIS A 50 12.33 3.73 -28.35
C HIS A 50 12.52 3.25 -26.91
N PRO A 51 12.24 4.09 -25.88
CA PRO A 51 12.49 3.72 -24.50
C PRO A 51 11.60 2.56 -24.05
N GLN A 52 12.14 1.70 -23.18
CA GLN A 52 11.36 0.74 -22.42
C GLN A 52 10.46 1.50 -21.44
N LEU A 53 9.15 1.22 -21.47
CA LEU A 53 8.21 1.96 -20.63
C LEU A 53 8.05 1.30 -19.27
N TRP A 54 7.99 2.12 -18.22
CA TRP A 54 7.68 1.68 -16.87
C TRP A 54 6.18 1.39 -16.73
N SER A 55 5.82 0.25 -16.16
CA SER A 55 4.45 -0.11 -15.73
C SER A 55 4.47 -1.00 -14.48
N CYS A 56 3.30 -1.30 -13.92
CA CYS A 56 3.20 -2.22 -12.78
C CYS A 56 3.71 -3.62 -13.09
N GLU A 57 3.52 -4.08 -14.33
CA GLU A 57 3.93 -5.41 -14.81
C GLU A 57 5.38 -5.44 -15.27
N SER A 58 5.88 -4.32 -15.77
CA SER A 58 7.25 -4.16 -16.29
C SER A 58 7.85 -2.85 -15.78
N PRO A 59 8.34 -2.80 -14.54
CA PRO A 59 8.85 -1.59 -13.90
C PRO A 59 10.28 -1.27 -14.36
N TYR A 60 10.42 -0.91 -15.64
CA TYR A 60 11.71 -0.62 -16.23
C TYR A 60 12.23 0.76 -15.82
N LEU A 61 13.47 0.80 -15.32
CA LEU A 61 14.10 2.02 -14.83
C LEU A 61 15.37 2.33 -15.62
N TYR A 62 15.65 3.61 -15.77
CA TYR A 62 16.90 4.18 -16.26
C TYR A 62 17.59 4.91 -15.11
N THR A 63 18.88 5.18 -15.27
CA THR A 63 19.63 6.05 -14.36
C THR A 63 20.19 7.23 -15.15
N ALA A 64 19.84 8.44 -14.72
CA ALA A 64 20.45 9.67 -15.16
C ALA A 64 21.65 9.98 -14.28
N ILE A 65 22.84 10.11 -14.87
CA ILE A 65 24.09 10.45 -14.20
C ILE A 65 24.48 11.84 -14.63
N VAL A 66 24.46 12.79 -13.72
CA VAL A 66 24.88 14.19 -13.96
C VAL A 66 26.27 14.39 -13.40
N THR A 67 27.22 14.79 -14.22
CA THR A 67 28.62 15.02 -13.83
C THR A 67 29.03 16.43 -14.14
N ILE A 68 29.68 17.09 -13.22
CA ILE A 68 30.29 18.41 -13.41
C ILE A 68 31.80 18.24 -13.66
N TYR A 69 32.28 18.79 -14.76
CA TYR A 69 33.68 18.74 -15.16
C TYR A 69 34.36 20.11 -15.05
N ASN A 70 35.64 20.11 -14.71
CA ASN A 70 36.49 21.30 -14.77
C ASN A 70 36.96 21.55 -16.22
N ARG A 71 37.78 22.61 -16.42
CA ARG A 71 38.34 22.99 -17.73
C ARG A 71 39.20 21.89 -18.38
N GLN A 72 39.80 20.99 -17.57
CA GLN A 72 40.63 19.88 -18.01
C GLN A 72 39.77 18.60 -18.25
N HIS A 73 38.44 18.72 -18.24
CA HIS A 73 37.48 17.61 -18.36
C HIS A 73 37.64 16.53 -17.26
N GLN A 74 38.11 16.93 -16.06
CA GLN A 74 38.17 16.07 -14.90
C GLN A 74 36.85 16.18 -14.13
N PRO A 75 36.24 15.08 -13.65
CA PRO A 75 35.02 15.14 -12.86
C PRO A 75 35.29 15.80 -11.51
N LEU A 76 34.46 16.76 -11.15
CA LEU A 76 34.48 17.47 -9.89
C LEU A 76 33.41 16.96 -8.92
N ASP A 77 32.24 16.62 -9.47
CA ASP A 77 31.09 16.16 -8.69
C ASP A 77 30.16 15.35 -9.60
N GLN A 78 29.44 14.40 -9.01
CA GLN A 78 28.53 13.52 -9.71
C GLN A 78 27.32 13.18 -8.85
N VAL A 79 26.14 13.16 -9.46
CA VAL A 79 24.89 12.69 -8.86
C VAL A 79 24.17 11.75 -9.81
N SER A 80 23.52 10.73 -9.26
CA SER A 80 22.74 9.77 -10.02
C SER A 80 21.29 9.78 -9.56
N GLN A 81 20.35 9.74 -10.52
CA GLN A 81 18.91 9.68 -10.27
C GLN A 81 18.28 8.57 -11.10
N SER A 82 17.62 7.63 -10.44
CA SER A 82 16.78 6.64 -11.10
C SER A 82 15.47 7.28 -11.59
N PHE A 83 14.99 6.88 -12.76
CA PHE A 83 13.71 7.33 -13.30
C PHE A 83 13.11 6.30 -14.25
N GLY A 84 11.81 6.40 -14.49
CA GLY A 84 11.09 5.56 -15.46
C GLY A 84 10.37 6.40 -16.50
N VAL A 85 10.30 5.89 -17.73
CA VAL A 85 9.59 6.54 -18.83
C VAL A 85 8.18 5.99 -18.91
N ARG A 86 7.16 6.85 -18.79
CA ARG A 86 5.75 6.48 -18.88
C ARG A 86 4.87 7.65 -19.25
N THR A 87 3.66 7.35 -19.70
CA THR A 87 2.56 8.32 -19.78
C THR A 87 1.50 7.98 -18.74
N ILE A 88 0.89 9.00 -18.14
CA ILE A 88 -0.30 8.85 -17.30
C ILE A 88 -1.41 9.73 -17.83
N ALA A 89 -2.64 9.24 -17.77
CA ALA A 89 -3.82 10.00 -18.14
C ALA A 89 -4.97 9.66 -17.19
N PHE A 90 -5.68 10.69 -16.75
CA PHE A 90 -6.87 10.56 -15.93
C PHE A 90 -8.08 11.08 -16.68
N SER A 91 -9.24 10.43 -16.49
CA SER A 91 -10.48 10.81 -17.15
C SER A 91 -11.70 10.28 -16.40
N PRO A 92 -12.83 11.02 -16.40
CA PRO A 92 -14.09 10.53 -15.85
C PRO A 92 -14.66 9.32 -16.59
N GLN A 93 -14.18 9.02 -17.81
CA GLN A 93 -14.63 7.88 -18.59
C GLN A 93 -13.93 6.56 -18.23
N TYR A 94 -12.66 6.63 -17.76
CA TYR A 94 -11.88 5.43 -17.51
C TYR A 94 -11.05 5.46 -16.19
N GLY A 95 -11.10 6.52 -15.42
CA GLY A 95 -10.23 6.68 -14.24
C GLY A 95 -8.78 6.92 -14.62
N LEU A 96 -7.90 5.93 -14.44
CA LEU A 96 -6.46 6.02 -14.72
C LEU A 96 -6.06 5.15 -15.91
N ARG A 97 -5.19 5.68 -16.77
CA ARG A 97 -4.42 4.92 -17.75
C ARG A 97 -2.92 5.19 -17.58
N ILE A 98 -2.13 4.12 -17.69
CA ILE A 98 -0.67 4.17 -17.78
C ILE A 98 -0.27 3.59 -19.15
N ASN A 99 0.51 4.33 -19.91
CA ASN A 99 0.90 3.96 -21.28
C ASN A 99 -0.30 3.56 -22.15
N GLY A 100 -1.42 4.30 -21.99
CA GLY A 100 -2.66 4.07 -22.74
C GLY A 100 -3.54 2.91 -22.21
N LYS A 101 -3.03 2.04 -21.32
CA LYS A 101 -3.78 0.92 -20.75
C LYS A 101 -4.50 1.35 -19.47
N LYS A 102 -5.77 0.92 -19.31
CA LYS A 102 -6.54 1.10 -18.07
C LYS A 102 -5.83 0.40 -16.92
N VAL A 103 -5.65 1.12 -15.81
CA VAL A 103 -5.14 0.58 -14.55
C VAL A 103 -6.15 0.91 -13.45
N LEU A 104 -6.64 -0.11 -12.76
CA LEU A 104 -7.45 0.03 -11.56
C LEU A 104 -6.53 -0.04 -10.34
N LEU A 105 -6.53 1.00 -9.51
CA LEU A 105 -5.77 1.00 -8.27
C LEU A 105 -6.39 0.02 -7.27
N LYS A 106 -5.64 -0.97 -6.88
CA LYS A 106 -5.96 -2.01 -5.91
C LYS A 106 -4.95 -1.86 -4.77
N GLY A 107 -5.28 -1.00 -3.82
CA GLY A 107 -4.29 -0.45 -2.92
C GLY A 107 -4.53 -0.69 -1.44
N PHE A 108 -3.54 -0.26 -0.70
CA PHE A 108 -3.59 -0.11 0.75
C PHE A 108 -3.10 1.28 1.17
N ALA A 109 -3.60 1.75 2.30
CA ALA A 109 -3.14 2.92 3.01
C ALA A 109 -2.78 2.50 4.44
N ASN A 110 -1.57 2.80 4.86
CA ASN A 110 -1.05 2.49 6.19
C ASN A 110 -0.16 3.64 6.66
N HIS A 111 0.08 3.72 7.95
CA HIS A 111 1.12 4.60 8.48
C HIS A 111 2.52 4.10 8.11
N HIS A 112 3.49 5.02 8.13
CA HIS A 112 4.91 4.74 7.86
C HIS A 112 5.57 4.04 9.07
N THR A 113 5.11 2.82 9.36
CA THR A 113 5.64 1.98 10.43
C THR A 113 5.88 0.56 9.92
N LEU A 114 6.82 -0.15 10.52
CA LEU A 114 7.28 -1.48 10.12
C LEU A 114 7.16 -2.48 11.28
N GLY A 115 6.00 -2.52 11.94
CA GLY A 115 5.76 -3.41 13.06
C GLY A 115 6.71 -3.12 14.23
N ALA A 116 7.31 -4.16 14.78
CA ALA A 116 8.27 -4.07 15.89
C ALA A 116 9.49 -3.19 15.59
N LEU A 117 9.80 -2.90 14.33
CA LEU A 117 10.88 -1.98 13.93
C LEU A 117 10.48 -0.50 14.05
N GLY A 118 9.23 -0.21 14.37
CA GLY A 118 8.73 1.16 14.44
C GLY A 118 8.79 1.87 13.08
N ALA A 119 9.18 3.15 13.08
CA ALA A 119 9.28 3.97 11.87
C ALA A 119 10.69 3.95 11.23
N ALA A 120 11.56 3.03 11.62
CA ALA A 120 12.88 2.89 11.04
C ALA A 120 12.79 2.40 9.59
N ALA A 121 13.34 3.17 8.65
CA ALA A 121 13.20 2.92 7.21
C ALA A 121 14.24 1.90 6.71
N TYR A 122 14.24 0.70 7.27
CA TYR A 122 15.09 -0.39 6.78
C TYR A 122 14.66 -0.86 5.38
N PRO A 123 15.53 -0.77 4.37
CA PRO A 123 15.19 -1.12 2.99
C PRO A 123 14.62 -2.55 2.85
N ARG A 124 15.21 -3.52 3.53
CA ARG A 124 14.79 -4.93 3.49
C ARG A 124 13.40 -5.15 4.07
N ALA A 125 13.05 -4.45 5.15
CA ALA A 125 11.72 -4.56 5.77
C ALA A 125 10.64 -3.92 4.87
N ILE A 126 10.95 -2.79 4.24
CA ILE A 126 10.08 -2.14 3.26
C ILE A 126 9.90 -3.05 2.04
N GLU A 127 11.00 -3.60 1.51
CA GLU A 127 10.99 -4.51 0.36
C GLU A 127 10.11 -5.74 0.62
N LYS A 128 10.27 -6.39 1.77
CA LYS A 128 9.44 -7.52 2.20
C LYS A 128 7.96 -7.18 2.21
N ARG A 129 7.59 -6.02 2.78
CA ARG A 129 6.20 -5.53 2.81
C ARG A 129 5.65 -5.37 1.39
N LEU A 130 6.36 -4.66 0.51
CA LEU A 130 5.89 -4.40 -0.85
C LEU A 130 5.79 -5.67 -1.68
N GLN A 131 6.74 -6.60 -1.55
CA GLN A 131 6.70 -7.90 -2.21
C GLN A 131 5.50 -8.74 -1.74
N LEU A 132 5.25 -8.76 -0.42
CA LEU A 132 4.09 -9.44 0.15
C LEU A 132 2.79 -8.86 -0.42
N MET A 133 2.62 -7.54 -0.36
CA MET A 133 1.41 -6.88 -0.88
C MET A 133 1.22 -7.19 -2.37
N LYS A 134 2.29 -7.09 -3.17
CA LYS A 134 2.23 -7.44 -4.60
C LYS A 134 1.84 -8.90 -4.84
N SER A 135 2.30 -9.84 -4.03
CA SER A 135 1.97 -11.28 -4.12
C SER A 135 0.48 -11.57 -3.86
N PHE A 136 -0.21 -10.66 -3.18
CA PHE A 136 -1.65 -10.68 -2.96
C PHE A 136 -2.44 -9.83 -3.99
N GLY A 137 -1.77 -9.30 -5.02
CA GLY A 137 -2.38 -8.58 -6.12
C GLY A 137 -2.58 -7.09 -5.90
N TYR A 138 -2.05 -6.53 -4.82
CA TYR A 138 -1.98 -5.08 -4.65
C TYR A 138 -1.02 -4.48 -5.67
N ASN A 139 -1.40 -3.34 -6.24
CA ASN A 139 -0.58 -2.58 -7.18
C ASN A 139 -0.41 -1.11 -6.76
N HIS A 140 -0.90 -0.73 -5.58
CA HIS A 140 -0.98 0.64 -5.17
C HIS A 140 -0.78 0.82 -3.66
N VAL A 141 -0.13 1.92 -3.26
CA VAL A 141 -0.04 2.42 -1.89
C VAL A 141 -0.39 3.91 -1.83
N ARG A 142 -1.17 4.31 -0.84
CA ARG A 142 -1.33 5.70 -0.43
C ARG A 142 -0.50 5.94 0.83
N THR A 143 0.38 6.96 0.79
CA THR A 143 1.30 7.27 1.89
C THR A 143 0.60 8.06 2.98
N ALA A 144 -0.21 7.41 3.78
CA ALA A 144 -1.02 8.04 4.82
C ALA A 144 -0.22 8.32 6.10
N HIS A 145 -0.22 9.52 6.68
CA HIS A 145 -0.71 10.80 6.12
C HIS A 145 0.46 11.78 6.13
N ASN A 146 1.56 11.41 5.50
CA ASN A 146 2.80 12.18 5.45
C ASN A 146 3.69 11.66 4.32
N PRO A 147 4.70 12.42 3.87
CA PRO A 147 5.71 11.92 2.95
C PRO A 147 6.47 10.74 3.55
N TYR A 148 6.55 9.65 2.81
CA TYR A 148 7.35 8.50 3.19
C TYR A 148 8.83 8.71 2.85
N SER A 149 9.70 7.82 3.32
CA SER A 149 11.13 7.86 2.97
C SER A 149 11.33 7.64 1.48
N GLU A 150 12.42 8.20 0.92
CA GLU A 150 12.81 7.98 -0.48
C GLU A 150 12.97 6.49 -0.79
N GLU A 151 13.41 5.70 0.18
CA GLU A 151 13.59 4.26 0.04
C GLU A 151 12.27 3.54 -0.30
N VAL A 152 11.15 3.97 0.29
CA VAL A 152 9.83 3.43 -0.08
C VAL A 152 9.51 3.72 -1.53
N LEU A 153 9.77 4.95 -2.00
CA LEU A 153 9.48 5.34 -3.38
C LEU A 153 10.40 4.62 -4.38
N ASN A 154 11.70 4.50 -4.06
CA ASN A 154 12.65 3.73 -4.86
C ASN A 154 12.21 2.26 -5.02
N LEU A 155 11.73 1.65 -3.94
CA LEU A 155 11.24 0.28 -3.98
C LEU A 155 9.88 0.17 -4.68
N CYS A 156 9.00 1.17 -4.57
CA CYS A 156 7.77 1.24 -5.37
C CYS A 156 8.08 1.33 -6.86
N ASP A 157 9.06 2.13 -7.25
CA ASP A 157 9.54 2.21 -8.63
C ASP A 157 10.06 0.86 -9.13
N LYS A 158 10.90 0.20 -8.32
CA LYS A 158 11.50 -1.10 -8.60
C LYS A 158 10.47 -2.23 -8.76
N TYR A 159 9.45 -2.22 -7.91
CA TYR A 159 8.43 -3.28 -7.88
C TYR A 159 7.16 -2.96 -8.68
N GLY A 160 7.05 -1.81 -9.29
CA GLY A 160 5.87 -1.41 -10.04
C GLY A 160 4.64 -1.19 -9.16
N ILE A 161 4.83 -0.63 -7.96
CA ILE A 161 3.75 -0.24 -7.05
C ILE A 161 3.44 1.24 -7.26
N ILE A 162 2.21 1.55 -7.64
CA ILE A 162 1.75 2.92 -7.86
C ILE A 162 1.59 3.65 -6.52
N VAL A 163 1.99 4.91 -6.48
CA VAL A 163 1.93 5.73 -5.27
C VAL A 163 0.97 6.90 -5.47
N VAL A 164 0.02 7.04 -4.56
CA VAL A 164 -0.64 8.32 -4.25
C VAL A 164 0.14 8.90 -3.07
N ASN A 165 0.93 9.94 -3.35
CA ASN A 165 1.86 10.51 -2.40
C ASN A 165 1.18 11.64 -1.63
N GLU A 166 1.11 11.53 -0.30
CA GLU A 166 0.38 12.45 0.55
C GLU A 166 1.32 13.28 1.42
N LEU A 167 1.04 14.60 1.52
CA LEU A 167 1.88 15.54 2.24
C LEU A 167 1.41 15.76 3.68
N TYR A 168 0.10 15.97 3.87
CA TYR A 168 -0.47 16.34 5.16
C TYR A 168 -1.66 15.47 5.54
N ASP A 169 -1.84 15.26 6.86
CA ASP A 169 -3.12 14.84 7.41
C ASP A 169 -4.06 16.05 7.49
N LYS A 170 -3.82 16.96 8.42
CA LYS A 170 -4.64 18.19 8.64
C LYS A 170 -3.81 19.44 8.34
N TRP A 171 -4.50 20.54 7.99
CA TRP A 171 -3.81 21.80 7.69
C TRP A 171 -3.63 22.69 8.93
N LEU A 172 -4.68 22.95 9.68
CA LEU A 172 -4.62 23.83 10.86
C LEU A 172 -4.61 23.06 12.17
N GLN A 173 -5.43 22.03 12.28
CA GLN A 173 -5.50 21.20 13.47
C GLN A 173 -4.48 20.06 13.38
N GLN A 174 -3.50 20.08 14.26
CA GLN A 174 -2.42 19.10 14.30
C GLN A 174 -2.68 18.10 15.44
N PHE A 175 -3.18 16.93 15.15
CA PHE A 175 -3.34 15.86 16.14
C PHE A 175 -2.00 15.34 16.65
N ALA A 176 -0.98 15.36 15.80
CA ALA A 176 0.35 14.88 16.12
C ALA A 176 1.27 15.93 16.78
N GLY A 177 0.76 17.13 17.10
CA GLY A 177 1.50 18.14 17.85
C GLY A 177 2.67 18.78 17.12
N GLY A 178 2.49 19.21 15.89
CA GLY A 178 3.49 19.96 15.13
C GLY A 178 3.91 21.26 15.85
N ARG A 179 5.23 21.52 15.89
CA ARG A 179 5.80 22.72 16.57
C ARG A 179 5.58 24.01 15.79
N THR A 180 5.43 23.92 14.47
CA THR A 180 5.32 25.06 13.56
C THR A 180 4.00 24.99 12.82
N SER A 181 3.30 26.12 12.72
CA SER A 181 2.01 26.17 12.06
C SER A 181 2.10 25.94 10.56
N TRP A 182 1.06 25.34 9.98
CA TRP A 182 0.92 25.10 8.53
C TRP A 182 1.15 26.39 7.71
N GLN A 183 0.67 27.55 8.18
CA GLN A 183 0.84 28.84 7.49
C GLN A 183 2.28 29.20 7.22
N ASN A 184 3.19 28.77 8.09
CA ASN A 184 4.63 29.07 7.99
C ASN A 184 5.39 27.98 7.23
N LEU A 185 4.83 26.78 7.06
CA LEU A 185 5.55 25.61 6.52
C LEU A 185 5.16 25.27 5.09
N TRP A 186 3.89 25.38 4.72
CA TRP A 186 3.35 24.75 3.52
C TRP A 186 4.09 25.09 2.22
N GLN A 187 4.66 26.30 2.11
CA GLN A 187 5.39 26.71 0.91
C GLN A 187 6.71 25.96 0.78
N ASN A 188 7.43 25.83 1.88
CA ASN A 188 8.69 25.11 1.92
C ASN A 188 8.46 23.60 1.76
N ASP A 189 7.51 23.07 2.50
CA ASP A 189 7.19 21.64 2.50
C ASP A 189 6.78 21.16 1.10
N ILE A 190 5.89 21.87 0.41
CA ILE A 190 5.50 21.52 -0.97
C ILE A 190 6.69 21.58 -1.91
N THR A 191 7.52 22.63 -1.80
CA THR A 191 8.68 22.81 -2.66
C THR A 191 9.66 21.64 -2.50
N GLU A 192 10.03 21.31 -1.28
CA GLU A 192 11.00 20.25 -0.99
C GLU A 192 10.44 18.88 -1.35
N TRP A 193 9.20 18.61 -0.96
CA TRP A 193 8.53 17.34 -1.23
C TRP A 193 8.38 17.04 -2.73
N VAL A 194 7.89 17.99 -3.51
CA VAL A 194 7.70 17.77 -4.95
C VAL A 194 9.05 17.66 -5.67
N GLN A 195 10.03 18.48 -5.30
CA GLN A 195 11.38 18.40 -5.89
C GLN A 195 12.07 17.07 -5.58
N ARG A 196 11.88 16.53 -4.37
CA ARG A 196 12.40 15.21 -3.99
C ARG A 196 11.75 14.10 -4.80
N ASP A 197 10.38 14.12 -4.92
CA ASP A 197 9.62 12.93 -5.31
C ASP A 197 9.13 12.94 -6.77
N ARG A 198 9.21 14.06 -7.50
CA ARG A 198 8.67 14.18 -8.88
C ARG A 198 9.31 13.25 -9.91
N ASN A 199 10.51 12.76 -9.68
CA ASN A 199 11.21 11.87 -10.61
C ASN A 199 10.83 10.39 -10.47
N HIS A 200 10.06 10.03 -9.44
CA HIS A 200 9.59 8.66 -9.24
C HIS A 200 8.46 8.33 -10.23
N PRO A 201 8.63 7.33 -11.13
CA PRO A 201 7.57 6.93 -12.05
C PRO A 201 6.37 6.31 -11.36
N SER A 202 6.56 5.73 -10.17
CA SER A 202 5.48 5.17 -9.34
C SER A 202 4.49 6.22 -8.85
N VAL A 203 4.93 7.46 -8.59
CA VAL A 203 4.05 8.54 -8.14
C VAL A 203 3.14 8.99 -9.29
N VAL A 204 1.82 8.86 -9.13
CA VAL A 204 0.85 9.22 -10.15
C VAL A 204 -0.10 10.35 -9.74
N MET A 205 -0.17 10.64 -8.43
CA MET A 205 -1.08 11.65 -7.86
C MET A 205 -0.46 12.25 -6.61
N TRP A 206 -0.71 13.54 -6.40
CA TRP A 206 -0.33 14.29 -5.20
C TRP A 206 -1.54 14.51 -4.32
N SER A 207 -1.48 14.07 -3.06
CA SER A 207 -2.52 14.29 -2.06
C SER A 207 -2.08 15.37 -1.06
N LEU A 208 -2.87 16.43 -0.94
CA LEU A 208 -2.52 17.61 -0.15
C LEU A 208 -3.13 17.63 1.25
N GLY A 209 -3.96 16.65 1.60
CA GLY A 209 -4.57 16.59 2.92
C GLY A 209 -5.55 15.44 3.08
N ASN A 210 -5.93 15.17 4.34
CA ASN A 210 -6.80 14.08 4.72
C ASN A 210 -7.90 14.53 5.69
N GLU A 211 -9.14 14.11 5.39
CA GLU A 211 -10.34 14.29 6.25
C GLU A 211 -10.55 15.71 6.78
N LEU A 212 -10.40 16.68 5.91
CA LEU A 212 -10.56 18.11 6.18
C LEU A 212 -12.05 18.51 6.17
N GLN A 213 -12.83 18.08 7.15
CA GLN A 213 -14.26 18.34 7.20
C GLN A 213 -14.69 19.34 8.28
N GLN A 214 -13.81 19.69 9.21
CA GLN A 214 -14.10 20.65 10.27
C GLN A 214 -13.55 22.03 9.91
N ARG A 215 -14.28 23.10 10.24
CA ARG A 215 -13.82 24.48 9.94
C ARG A 215 -12.49 24.82 10.61
N SER A 216 -12.21 24.25 11.79
CA SER A 216 -10.93 24.41 12.49
C SER A 216 -9.74 23.81 11.74
N ASP A 217 -9.99 22.88 10.81
CA ASP A 217 -8.97 22.24 9.97
C ASP A 217 -8.67 23.04 8.70
N LEU A 218 -9.44 24.09 8.41
CA LEU A 218 -9.50 24.75 7.10
C LEU A 218 -9.22 26.26 7.21
N PRO A 219 -8.18 26.75 6.50
CA PRO A 219 -7.94 28.20 6.41
C PRO A 219 -8.93 28.89 5.48
N PHE A 220 -8.98 30.24 5.56
CA PHE A 220 -9.74 31.16 4.71
C PHE A 220 -11.27 31.10 4.84
N ASN A 221 -11.82 30.28 5.71
CA ASN A 221 -13.27 30.18 5.96
C ASN A 221 -14.13 29.90 4.70
N ASP A 222 -13.55 29.22 3.70
CA ASP A 222 -14.15 28.89 2.42
C ASP A 222 -14.10 27.39 2.10
N TRP A 223 -14.18 26.54 3.09
CA TRP A 223 -14.01 25.08 2.99
C TRP A 223 -12.59 24.67 2.51
N GLY A 224 -11.59 25.53 2.70
CA GLY A 224 -10.21 25.25 2.31
C GLY A 224 -9.93 25.35 0.80
N VAL A 225 -10.87 25.81 0.00
CA VAL A 225 -10.73 25.91 -1.46
C VAL A 225 -9.60 26.85 -1.84
N THR A 226 -9.49 28.02 -1.19
CA THR A 226 -8.37 28.96 -1.43
C THR A 226 -7.03 28.35 -1.05
N ALA A 227 -6.94 27.71 0.12
CA ALA A 227 -5.70 27.06 0.55
C ALA A 227 -5.27 25.97 -0.44
N TYR A 228 -6.19 25.12 -0.86
CA TYR A 228 -5.92 24.11 -1.86
C TYR A 228 -5.40 24.71 -3.18
N ARG A 229 -6.05 25.76 -3.69
CA ARG A 229 -5.64 26.42 -4.93
C ARG A 229 -4.24 27.02 -4.83
N LEU A 230 -3.90 27.62 -3.71
CA LEU A 230 -2.56 28.16 -3.44
C LEU A 230 -1.50 27.05 -3.44
N MET A 231 -1.76 25.97 -2.70
CA MET A 231 -0.87 24.81 -2.65
C MET A 231 -0.69 24.15 -4.02
N ARG A 232 -1.79 23.94 -4.76
CA ARG A 232 -1.78 23.39 -6.11
C ARG A 232 -1.00 24.28 -7.09
N THR A 233 -1.18 25.60 -7.01
CA THR A 233 -0.46 26.57 -7.84
C THR A 233 1.05 26.51 -7.59
N LEU A 234 1.47 26.40 -6.33
CA LEU A 234 2.89 26.26 -6.00
C LEU A 234 3.44 24.91 -6.47
N LEU A 235 2.71 23.80 -6.25
CA LEU A 235 3.08 22.46 -6.70
C LEU A 235 3.30 22.44 -8.22
N HIS A 236 2.40 23.07 -8.97
CA HIS A 236 2.47 23.11 -10.44
C HIS A 236 3.65 23.93 -11.00
N ARG A 237 4.39 24.68 -10.17
CA ARG A 237 5.69 25.25 -10.58
C ARG A 237 6.77 24.17 -10.77
N TYR A 238 6.61 23.03 -10.13
CA TYR A 238 7.59 21.95 -10.11
C TYR A 238 7.12 20.69 -10.83
N ASP A 239 5.80 20.43 -10.84
CA ASP A 239 5.19 19.28 -11.54
C ASP A 239 3.78 19.60 -12.03
N THR A 240 3.61 19.68 -13.34
CA THR A 240 2.32 19.86 -14.04
C THR A 240 1.78 18.55 -14.62
N THR A 241 2.47 17.43 -14.42
CA THR A 241 2.16 16.16 -15.10
C THR A 241 1.21 15.28 -14.30
N ARG A 242 1.01 15.56 -13.02
CA ARG A 242 0.19 14.76 -12.11
C ARG A 242 -0.95 15.59 -11.52
N PRO A 243 -2.16 14.99 -11.37
CA PRO A 243 -3.27 15.64 -10.71
C PRO A 243 -3.04 15.73 -9.20
N THR A 244 -3.79 16.64 -8.58
CA THR A 244 -3.81 16.83 -7.14
C THR A 244 -5.17 16.46 -6.54
N THR A 245 -5.16 16.02 -5.30
CA THR A 245 -6.36 15.66 -4.54
C THR A 245 -6.26 16.05 -3.07
N VAL A 246 -7.38 15.96 -2.39
CA VAL A 246 -7.52 15.93 -0.93
C VAL A 246 -8.49 14.82 -0.58
N ALA A 247 -8.12 13.92 0.31
CA ALA A 247 -8.99 12.86 0.76
C ALA A 247 -10.05 13.40 1.74
N MET A 248 -11.32 13.25 1.41
CA MET A 248 -12.45 13.75 2.22
C MET A 248 -13.23 12.59 2.81
N HIS A 249 -13.63 12.71 4.07
CA HIS A 249 -14.59 11.80 4.68
C HIS A 249 -15.94 12.53 4.84
N PRO A 250 -16.89 12.35 3.92
CA PRO A 250 -18.16 13.10 3.92
C PRO A 250 -19.15 12.56 4.96
N ARG A 251 -18.81 12.59 6.25
CA ARG A 251 -19.65 12.11 7.38
C ARG A 251 -20.96 12.89 7.52
N TYR A 252 -20.97 14.17 7.13
CA TYR A 252 -22.13 15.05 7.19
C TYR A 252 -23.17 14.74 6.09
N ARG A 253 -22.84 13.87 5.13
CA ARG A 253 -23.72 13.51 4.01
C ARG A 253 -24.61 12.31 4.36
N SER A 254 -25.83 12.34 3.79
CA SER A 254 -26.75 11.21 3.81
C SER A 254 -27.10 10.80 2.37
N LEU A 255 -27.15 9.51 2.11
CA LEU A 255 -27.64 8.95 0.83
C LEU A 255 -29.14 9.19 0.65
N GLU A 256 -29.90 9.24 1.75
CA GLU A 256 -31.35 9.46 1.74
C GLU A 256 -31.72 10.87 1.33
N THR A 257 -30.94 11.85 1.75
CA THR A 257 -31.21 13.28 1.49
C THR A 257 -30.52 13.79 0.22
N ASP A 258 -29.74 12.93 -0.46
CA ASP A 258 -28.98 13.30 -1.66
C ASP A 258 -28.14 14.59 -1.50
N SER A 259 -27.50 14.73 -0.35
CA SER A 259 -26.75 15.93 0.06
C SER A 259 -25.52 16.18 -0.84
N LEU A 260 -25.18 17.45 -1.02
CA LEU A 260 -24.06 17.87 -1.88
C LEU A 260 -22.69 17.56 -1.25
N PRO A 261 -21.65 17.30 -2.07
CA PRO A 261 -20.28 17.22 -1.59
C PRO A 261 -19.78 18.57 -1.08
N ALA A 262 -18.74 18.54 -0.23
CA ALA A 262 -18.06 19.76 0.21
C ALA A 262 -17.43 20.50 -0.99
N PRO A 263 -17.40 21.84 -0.99
CA PRO A 263 -16.76 22.61 -2.06
C PRO A 263 -15.32 22.20 -2.34
N LEU A 264 -14.55 21.84 -1.31
CA LEU A 264 -13.18 21.35 -1.48
C LEU A 264 -13.11 20.06 -2.29
N ALA A 265 -14.02 19.10 -2.08
CA ALA A 265 -14.05 17.85 -2.84
C ALA A 265 -14.29 18.08 -4.34
N ILE A 266 -15.01 19.15 -4.70
CA ILE A 266 -15.29 19.52 -6.09
C ILE A 266 -14.18 20.39 -6.67
N ALA A 267 -13.42 21.09 -5.84
CA ALA A 267 -12.31 21.94 -6.29
C ALA A 267 -11.05 21.15 -6.70
N THR A 268 -10.93 19.90 -6.24
CA THR A 268 -9.77 19.04 -6.52
C THR A 268 -9.82 18.45 -7.92
N ASP A 269 -8.64 18.11 -8.49
CA ASP A 269 -8.56 17.46 -9.81
C ASP A 269 -9.17 16.04 -9.76
N ILE A 270 -9.03 15.36 -8.63
CA ILE A 270 -9.60 14.03 -8.35
C ILE A 270 -10.43 14.14 -7.06
N ALA A 271 -11.71 13.79 -7.12
CA ALA A 271 -12.56 13.70 -5.94
C ALA A 271 -12.27 12.39 -5.18
N SER A 272 -11.56 12.51 -4.06
CA SER A 272 -11.15 11.37 -3.24
C SER A 272 -12.02 11.29 -1.99
N TYR A 273 -12.70 10.12 -1.78
CA TYR A 273 -13.54 9.90 -0.62
C TYR A 273 -13.05 8.74 0.22
N ASN A 274 -12.93 8.98 1.53
CA ASN A 274 -12.72 7.94 2.51
C ASN A 274 -14.05 7.27 2.83
N TYR A 275 -14.14 5.93 2.73
CA TYR A 275 -15.23 5.04 3.17
C TYR A 275 -16.60 5.25 2.51
N ARG A 276 -16.77 6.18 1.58
CA ARG A 276 -18.07 6.64 1.09
C ARG A 276 -18.21 6.62 -0.44
N TYR A 277 -17.72 5.54 -1.09
CA TYR A 277 -17.84 5.34 -2.55
C TYR A 277 -19.31 5.36 -3.04
N GLN A 278 -20.27 5.11 -2.15
CA GLN A 278 -21.69 5.10 -2.46
C GLN A 278 -22.19 6.44 -3.02
N TYR A 279 -21.49 7.55 -2.75
CA TYR A 279 -21.81 8.86 -3.32
C TYR A 279 -21.31 9.03 -4.77
N PHE A 280 -20.38 8.20 -5.25
CA PHE A 280 -19.80 8.36 -6.58
C PHE A 280 -20.84 8.39 -7.70
N PRO A 281 -21.86 7.49 -7.77
CA PRO A 281 -22.84 7.53 -8.85
C PRO A 281 -23.69 8.82 -8.87
N GLY A 282 -24.09 9.31 -7.71
CA GLY A 282 -24.85 10.55 -7.58
C GLY A 282 -24.04 11.79 -7.94
N ASP A 283 -22.82 11.86 -7.40
CA ASP A 283 -21.91 12.98 -7.65
C ASP A 283 -21.45 13.02 -9.11
N ARG A 284 -21.24 11.87 -9.74
CA ARG A 284 -20.91 11.81 -11.18
C ARG A 284 -22.04 12.36 -12.07
N LYS A 285 -23.32 12.15 -11.69
CA LYS A 285 -24.45 12.74 -12.44
C LYS A 285 -24.45 14.27 -12.35
N ARG A 286 -24.07 14.82 -11.19
CA ARG A 286 -24.01 16.26 -10.96
C ARG A 286 -22.76 16.90 -11.55
N TYR A 287 -21.63 16.18 -11.49
CA TYR A 287 -20.31 16.64 -11.87
C TYR A 287 -19.68 15.63 -12.86
N PRO A 288 -20.16 15.57 -14.12
CA PRO A 288 -19.79 14.53 -15.09
C PRO A 288 -18.31 14.54 -15.48
N ASP A 289 -17.64 15.68 -15.28
CA ASP A 289 -16.20 15.85 -15.57
C ASP A 289 -15.30 15.45 -14.38
N HIS A 290 -15.89 15.07 -13.24
CA HIS A 290 -15.12 14.66 -12.06
C HIS A 290 -14.64 13.20 -12.17
N ILE A 291 -13.46 12.99 -11.62
CA ILE A 291 -12.78 11.70 -11.52
C ILE A 291 -12.84 11.27 -10.06
N PHE A 292 -13.13 10.00 -9.80
CA PHE A 292 -13.39 9.50 -8.44
C PHE A 292 -12.39 8.43 -8.02
N TYR A 293 -11.93 8.55 -6.77
CA TYR A 293 -11.02 7.62 -6.12
C TYR A 293 -11.49 7.37 -4.67
N GLN A 294 -11.55 6.11 -4.23
CA GLN A 294 -11.80 5.76 -2.84
C GLN A 294 -10.45 5.72 -2.10
N SER A 295 -10.09 6.83 -1.48
CA SER A 295 -8.79 7.02 -0.84
C SER A 295 -8.59 6.19 0.42
N GLU A 296 -9.69 5.82 1.10
CA GLU A 296 -9.72 4.83 2.16
C GLU A 296 -10.98 3.97 2.06
N ALA A 297 -10.80 2.66 2.28
CA ALA A 297 -11.87 1.67 2.37
C ALA A 297 -11.65 0.81 3.61
N ASN A 298 -12.71 0.46 4.34
CA ASN A 298 -12.59 -0.39 5.52
C ASN A 298 -12.45 -1.88 5.16
N THR A 299 -11.75 -2.59 6.02
CA THR A 299 -11.49 -4.02 5.88
C THR A 299 -12.69 -4.88 6.31
N SER A 300 -13.63 -4.36 7.10
CA SER A 300 -14.87 -5.06 7.47
C SER A 300 -15.80 -5.32 6.28
N MET A 301 -15.70 -4.49 5.23
CA MET A 301 -16.54 -4.58 4.03
C MET A 301 -15.72 -4.74 2.75
N ILE A 302 -14.64 -5.52 2.80
CA ILE A 302 -13.67 -5.67 1.71
C ILE A 302 -14.34 -5.91 0.35
N GLY A 303 -15.15 -6.96 0.23
CA GLY A 303 -15.81 -7.30 -1.03
C GLY A 303 -16.77 -6.23 -1.51
N THR A 304 -17.58 -5.68 -0.61
CA THR A 304 -18.56 -4.64 -0.93
C THR A 304 -17.89 -3.36 -1.40
N ASN A 305 -16.81 -2.93 -0.74
CA ASN A 305 -16.06 -1.75 -1.13
C ASN A 305 -15.48 -1.88 -2.55
N PHE A 306 -14.95 -3.05 -2.88
CA PHE A 306 -14.35 -3.27 -4.19
C PHE A 306 -15.42 -3.51 -5.28
N PHE A 307 -16.27 -4.52 -5.11
CA PHE A 307 -17.24 -4.90 -6.14
C PHE A 307 -18.43 -3.96 -6.25
N GLY A 308 -18.68 -3.11 -5.26
CA GLY A 308 -19.74 -2.11 -5.28
C GLY A 308 -19.40 -0.86 -6.10
N MET A 309 -18.12 -0.64 -6.40
CA MET A 309 -17.70 0.43 -7.29
C MET A 309 -17.81 0.03 -8.76
N ASN A 310 -18.03 0.98 -9.62
CA ASN A 310 -17.95 0.76 -11.07
C ASN A 310 -16.50 0.90 -11.54
N HIS A 311 -15.85 -0.23 -11.80
CA HIS A 311 -14.44 -0.29 -12.18
C HIS A 311 -14.12 0.33 -13.55
N ASP A 312 -15.11 0.56 -14.41
CA ASP A 312 -14.86 1.12 -15.74
C ASP A 312 -14.38 2.56 -15.68
N TRP A 313 -14.86 3.34 -14.70
CA TRP A 313 -14.57 4.77 -14.64
C TRP A 313 -13.94 5.26 -13.33
N VAL A 314 -13.92 4.47 -12.24
CA VAL A 314 -13.19 4.87 -11.02
C VAL A 314 -11.69 4.69 -11.19
N VAL A 315 -10.92 5.45 -10.44
CA VAL A 315 -9.46 5.27 -10.33
C VAL A 315 -9.13 3.98 -9.57
N GLY A 316 -9.87 3.69 -8.50
CA GLY A 316 -9.70 2.51 -7.67
C GLY A 316 -9.90 2.81 -6.19
N LEU A 317 -9.24 2.03 -5.33
CA LEU A 317 -9.30 2.20 -3.88
C LEU A 317 -7.96 1.91 -3.18
N ALA A 318 -7.87 2.35 -1.91
CA ALA A 318 -6.88 1.90 -0.95
C ALA A 318 -7.58 1.43 0.35
N TYR A 319 -7.30 0.21 0.82
CA TYR A 319 -7.82 -0.25 2.10
C TYR A 319 -7.03 0.37 3.24
N TRP A 320 -7.75 1.02 4.19
CA TRP A 320 -7.14 1.56 5.39
C TRP A 320 -6.69 0.45 6.32
N GLY A 321 -5.46 0.58 6.82
CA GLY A 321 -4.91 -0.36 7.78
C GLY A 321 -4.93 -1.81 7.29
N ALA A 322 -4.56 -2.06 6.02
CA ALA A 322 -4.50 -3.41 5.49
C ALA A 322 -3.49 -4.31 6.23
N ILE A 323 -2.51 -3.70 6.88
CA ILE A 323 -1.55 -4.33 7.78
C ILE A 323 -1.80 -3.77 9.17
N ASP A 324 -1.84 -4.61 10.19
CA ASP A 324 -1.93 -4.18 11.58
C ASP A 324 -0.75 -3.28 11.97
N TYR A 325 -0.97 -2.34 12.88
CA TYR A 325 0.06 -1.41 13.34
C TYR A 325 -0.21 -0.94 14.77
N LEU A 326 0.83 -0.49 15.46
CA LEU A 326 0.73 0.11 16.79
C LEU A 326 0.09 1.51 16.69
N GLY A 327 -0.76 1.84 17.64
CA GLY A 327 -1.56 3.06 17.65
C GLY A 327 -2.95 2.88 17.06
N GLU A 328 -3.83 3.87 17.22
CA GLU A 328 -5.25 3.82 16.83
C GLU A 328 -6.00 2.59 17.35
N SER A 329 -5.74 2.25 18.61
CA SER A 329 -6.34 1.10 19.26
C SER A 329 -7.85 1.26 19.43
N MET A 330 -8.58 0.17 19.24
CA MET A 330 -10.01 0.05 19.56
C MET A 330 -10.27 -0.08 21.06
N GLY A 331 -9.24 -0.16 21.88
CA GLY A 331 -9.31 -0.23 23.33
C GLY A 331 -8.36 -1.26 23.94
N TRP A 332 -7.93 -0.98 25.19
CA TRP A 332 -7.07 -1.88 25.95
C TRP A 332 -7.73 -3.26 26.13
N PRO A 333 -6.99 -4.41 26.02
CA PRO A 333 -5.53 -4.54 25.94
C PRO A 333 -4.93 -4.44 24.52
N VAL A 334 -5.71 -4.23 23.48
CA VAL A 334 -5.21 -4.10 22.10
C VAL A 334 -4.43 -2.79 21.98
N LYS A 335 -3.15 -2.85 21.59
CA LYS A 335 -2.24 -1.71 21.56
C LYS A 335 -2.20 -0.98 20.21
N GLY A 336 -2.99 -1.43 19.26
CA GLY A 336 -2.98 -0.87 17.91
C GLY A 336 -4.18 -1.26 17.07
N TRP A 337 -4.13 -0.88 15.81
CA TRP A 337 -5.08 -1.28 14.79
C TRP A 337 -4.92 -2.77 14.46
N ASN A 338 -5.93 -3.58 14.77
CA ASN A 338 -5.95 -5.03 14.58
C ASN A 338 -6.93 -5.49 13.49
N GLN A 339 -7.50 -4.57 12.72
CA GLN A 339 -8.50 -4.83 11.69
C GLN A 339 -7.87 -5.05 10.30
N GLY A 340 -6.53 -5.16 10.22
CA GLY A 340 -5.81 -5.48 8.99
C GLY A 340 -6.06 -6.90 8.50
N VAL A 341 -5.71 -7.15 7.25
CA VAL A 341 -5.73 -8.50 6.64
C VAL A 341 -4.37 -9.21 6.76
N PHE A 342 -3.34 -8.47 7.17
CA PHE A 342 -2.05 -8.99 7.61
C PHE A 342 -1.83 -8.54 9.05
N ASP A 343 -1.25 -9.40 9.87
CA ASP A 343 -0.86 -9.01 11.22
C ASP A 343 0.37 -8.07 11.21
N ILE A 344 0.74 -7.56 12.37
CA ILE A 344 1.84 -6.62 12.51
C ILE A 344 3.20 -7.23 12.07
N SER A 345 3.35 -8.55 12.16
CA SER A 345 4.52 -9.32 11.71
C SER A 345 4.51 -9.69 10.23
N LEU A 346 3.53 -9.18 9.46
CA LEU A 346 3.28 -9.45 8.04
C LEU A 346 2.82 -10.89 7.73
N GLN A 347 2.21 -11.60 8.70
CA GLN A 347 1.56 -12.87 8.40
C GLN A 347 0.17 -12.59 7.80
N PRO A 348 -0.20 -13.25 6.69
CA PRO A 348 -1.54 -13.12 6.15
C PRO A 348 -2.56 -13.75 7.11
N LYS A 349 -3.56 -12.97 7.50
CA LYS A 349 -4.76 -13.49 8.16
C LYS A 349 -5.67 -14.15 7.11
N PRO A 350 -6.60 -15.04 7.46
CA PRO A 350 -7.45 -15.70 6.48
C PRO A 350 -8.19 -14.73 5.53
N LEU A 351 -8.56 -13.53 6.01
CA LEU A 351 -9.21 -12.51 5.21
C LEU A 351 -8.33 -11.95 4.07
N ALA A 352 -7.01 -12.03 4.16
CA ALA A 352 -6.10 -11.64 3.08
C ALA A 352 -6.36 -12.45 1.80
N PHE A 353 -6.80 -13.69 1.93
CA PHE A 353 -7.09 -14.55 0.78
C PHE A 353 -8.39 -14.18 0.05
N LEU A 354 -9.33 -13.50 0.74
CA LEU A 354 -10.43 -12.83 0.05
C LEU A 354 -9.89 -11.72 -0.85
N VAL A 355 -8.99 -10.86 -0.32
CA VAL A 355 -8.34 -9.81 -1.13
C VAL A 355 -7.59 -10.41 -2.30
N LYS A 356 -6.80 -11.47 -2.08
CA LYS A 356 -6.09 -12.15 -3.16
C LYS A 356 -7.03 -12.61 -4.26
N SER A 357 -8.16 -13.21 -3.90
CA SER A 357 -9.18 -13.66 -4.86
C SER A 357 -9.82 -12.53 -5.67
N MET A 358 -9.84 -11.30 -5.13
CA MET A 358 -10.39 -10.12 -5.80
C MET A 358 -9.36 -9.43 -6.70
N PHE A 359 -8.10 -9.42 -6.27
CA PHE A 359 -7.05 -8.61 -6.90
C PHE A 359 -6.23 -9.36 -7.93
N THR A 360 -6.27 -10.69 -7.93
CA THR A 360 -5.55 -11.53 -8.90
C THR A 360 -6.50 -12.19 -9.89
N THR A 361 -6.01 -12.52 -11.06
CA THR A 361 -6.71 -13.33 -12.08
C THR A 361 -6.42 -14.81 -11.95
N GLU A 362 -5.34 -15.17 -11.28
CA GLU A 362 -4.96 -16.54 -10.97
C GLU A 362 -6.07 -17.22 -10.14
N PRO A 363 -6.55 -18.40 -10.52
CA PRO A 363 -7.54 -19.11 -9.73
C PRO A 363 -7.03 -19.41 -8.32
N THR A 364 -7.80 -19.02 -7.32
CA THR A 364 -7.46 -19.24 -5.91
C THR A 364 -8.63 -19.85 -5.15
N VAL A 365 -8.34 -20.59 -4.09
CA VAL A 365 -9.29 -20.99 -3.08
C VAL A 365 -8.60 -21.06 -1.72
N HIS A 366 -9.27 -20.58 -0.65
CA HIS A 366 -8.76 -20.65 0.71
C HIS A 366 -9.91 -20.96 1.69
N ILE A 367 -9.66 -21.81 2.68
CA ILE A 367 -10.58 -22.14 3.77
C ILE A 367 -10.28 -21.20 4.94
N ALA A 368 -11.30 -20.53 5.46
CA ALA A 368 -11.25 -19.68 6.63
C ALA A 368 -12.31 -20.14 7.63
N ILE A 369 -11.90 -20.67 8.77
CA ILE A 369 -12.81 -21.11 9.83
C ILE A 369 -13.32 -19.88 10.58
N LEU A 370 -14.62 -19.77 10.79
CA LEU A 370 -15.22 -18.71 11.59
C LEU A 370 -15.17 -19.11 13.07
N ASP A 371 -14.25 -18.56 13.81
CA ASP A 371 -14.13 -18.79 15.26
C ASP A 371 -15.18 -17.96 16.02
N HIS A 372 -15.24 -16.66 15.74
CA HIS A 372 -16.26 -15.78 16.29
C HIS A 372 -16.72 -14.76 15.24
N ALA A 373 -18.04 -14.63 15.07
CA ALA A 373 -18.61 -13.51 14.33
C ALA A 373 -18.48 -12.23 15.17
N GLN A 374 -17.96 -11.17 14.57
CA GLN A 374 -17.81 -9.89 15.26
C GLN A 374 -19.14 -9.14 15.34
N HIS A 375 -19.38 -8.52 16.48
CA HIS A 375 -20.41 -7.51 16.64
C HIS A 375 -19.98 -6.22 15.96
N SER A 376 -20.97 -5.36 15.64
CA SER A 376 -20.70 -4.03 15.09
C SER A 376 -19.81 -3.23 16.03
N GLU A 377 -18.69 -2.73 15.50
CA GLU A 377 -17.74 -1.88 16.20
C GLU A 377 -17.53 -0.61 15.37
N GLU A 378 -17.85 0.54 15.94
CA GLU A 378 -17.80 1.80 15.22
C GLU A 378 -16.50 2.55 15.52
N TRP A 379 -15.80 2.92 14.46
CA TRP A 379 -14.62 3.77 14.49
C TRP A 379 -14.71 4.83 13.38
N ASN A 380 -14.45 6.08 13.70
CA ASN A 380 -14.43 7.15 12.72
C ASN A 380 -15.73 7.28 11.88
N GLY A 381 -16.89 6.94 12.48
CA GLY A 381 -18.20 6.96 11.80
C GLY A 381 -18.39 5.84 10.77
N ILE A 382 -17.61 4.75 10.86
CA ILE A 382 -17.76 3.55 10.04
C ILE A 382 -17.70 2.30 10.91
N ASN A 383 -18.32 1.20 10.43
CA ASN A 383 -18.16 -0.10 11.06
C ASN A 383 -16.84 -0.72 10.61
N VAL A 384 -15.99 -1.10 11.58
CA VAL A 384 -14.67 -1.72 11.35
C VAL A 384 -14.57 -3.15 11.85
N ALA A 385 -15.65 -3.71 12.40
CA ALA A 385 -15.64 -5.07 12.94
C ALA A 385 -15.31 -6.11 11.86
N VAL A 386 -14.30 -6.93 12.12
CA VAL A 386 -13.86 -8.03 11.25
C VAL A 386 -14.03 -9.35 11.99
N ASP A 387 -14.66 -10.33 11.34
CA ASP A 387 -14.83 -11.68 11.90
C ASP A 387 -13.48 -12.26 12.36
N GLN A 388 -13.46 -12.93 13.51
CA GLN A 388 -12.30 -13.70 13.95
C GLN A 388 -12.25 -15.02 13.19
N LEU A 389 -11.19 -15.19 12.43
CA LEU A 389 -11.00 -16.29 11.51
C LEU A 389 -9.68 -17.00 11.79
N SER A 390 -9.66 -18.31 11.59
CA SER A 390 -8.45 -19.11 11.58
C SER A 390 -8.37 -20.04 10.37
N ASP A 391 -7.20 -20.53 10.04
CA ASP A 391 -6.93 -21.45 8.94
C ASP A 391 -6.27 -22.76 9.42
N HIS A 392 -6.60 -23.19 10.65
CA HIS A 392 -6.20 -24.47 11.21
C HIS A 392 -7.41 -25.39 11.48
N TRP A 393 -7.17 -26.70 11.50
CA TRP A 393 -8.19 -27.73 11.66
C TRP A 393 -8.07 -28.51 12.99
N ASN A 394 -7.54 -27.89 14.07
CA ASN A 394 -7.55 -28.46 15.41
C ASN A 394 -8.76 -27.95 16.18
N ARG A 395 -9.69 -28.85 16.52
CA ARG A 395 -10.94 -28.56 17.25
C ARG A 395 -11.28 -29.73 18.17
N THR A 396 -12.29 -29.56 19.00
CA THR A 396 -12.83 -30.63 19.84
C THR A 396 -13.74 -31.53 19.03
N ALA A 397 -13.64 -32.83 19.23
CA ALA A 397 -14.49 -33.80 18.52
C ALA A 397 -15.99 -33.51 18.77
N GLY A 398 -16.75 -33.38 17.69
CA GLY A 398 -18.18 -33.06 17.73
C GLY A 398 -18.51 -31.57 17.63
N ASP A 399 -17.53 -30.67 17.67
CA ASP A 399 -17.77 -29.25 17.42
C ASP A 399 -18.46 -29.05 16.07
N THR A 400 -19.43 -28.15 16.05
CA THR A 400 -20.13 -27.76 14.82
C THR A 400 -19.66 -26.37 14.40
N LEU A 401 -19.02 -26.30 13.23
CA LEU A 401 -18.32 -25.13 12.75
C LEU A 401 -19.05 -24.46 11.59
N SER A 402 -18.78 -23.19 11.44
CA SER A 402 -19.04 -22.44 10.20
C SER A 402 -17.72 -22.00 9.59
N LEU A 403 -17.67 -21.83 8.28
CA LEU A 403 -16.47 -21.40 7.58
C LEU A 403 -16.80 -20.69 6.27
N TYR A 404 -15.81 -19.96 5.78
CA TYR A 404 -15.83 -19.42 4.43
C TYR A 404 -14.85 -20.17 3.54
N THR A 405 -15.15 -20.23 2.25
CA THR A 405 -14.16 -20.48 1.21
C THR A 405 -14.07 -19.22 0.35
N TYR A 406 -12.89 -18.61 0.33
CA TYR A 406 -12.58 -17.43 -0.48
C TYR A 406 -12.04 -17.89 -1.83
N THR A 407 -12.68 -17.47 -2.93
CA THR A 407 -12.32 -17.95 -4.28
C THR A 407 -12.78 -16.99 -5.37
N ASN A 408 -12.00 -16.87 -6.44
CA ASN A 408 -12.43 -16.24 -7.69
C ASN A 408 -12.93 -17.26 -8.74
N ALA A 409 -13.00 -18.54 -8.39
CA ALA A 409 -13.54 -19.57 -9.26
C ALA A 409 -15.08 -19.58 -9.24
N GLU A 410 -15.69 -20.29 -10.20
CA GLU A 410 -17.15 -20.37 -10.35
C GLU A 410 -17.83 -21.16 -9.23
N GLU A 411 -17.20 -22.25 -8.77
CA GLU A 411 -17.74 -23.10 -7.71
C GLU A 411 -16.68 -23.74 -6.84
N VAL A 412 -17.05 -24.12 -5.62
CA VAL A 412 -16.22 -24.86 -4.68
C VAL A 412 -16.96 -26.11 -4.21
N GLU A 413 -16.26 -27.24 -4.21
CA GLU A 413 -16.62 -28.46 -3.50
C GLU A 413 -15.82 -28.56 -2.22
N LEU A 414 -16.51 -28.77 -1.09
CA LEU A 414 -15.86 -28.98 0.22
C LEU A 414 -15.85 -30.47 0.54
N LEU A 415 -14.70 -31.00 0.93
CA LEU A 415 -14.52 -32.42 1.27
C LEU A 415 -13.96 -32.56 2.69
N LEU A 416 -14.52 -33.45 3.48
CA LEU A 416 -13.99 -33.86 4.79
C LEU A 416 -13.56 -35.32 4.71
N ASN A 417 -12.27 -35.58 4.93
CA ASN A 417 -11.67 -36.91 4.81
C ASN A 417 -11.98 -37.62 3.47
N GLY A 418 -12.02 -36.84 2.39
CA GLY A 418 -12.34 -37.32 1.05
C GLY A 418 -13.84 -37.45 0.72
N LYS A 419 -14.73 -37.33 1.71
CA LYS A 419 -16.18 -37.35 1.51
C LYS A 419 -16.67 -35.92 1.22
N SER A 420 -17.45 -35.78 0.12
CA SER A 420 -18.02 -34.48 -0.25
C SER A 420 -19.07 -34.03 0.77
N LEU A 421 -18.95 -32.79 1.20
CA LEU A 421 -19.94 -32.06 1.99
C LEU A 421 -20.89 -31.22 1.12
N GLY A 422 -20.70 -31.27 -0.21
CA GLY A 422 -21.50 -30.56 -1.19
C GLY A 422 -20.69 -29.58 -2.04
N ARG A 423 -21.40 -28.96 -3.00
CA ARG A 423 -20.86 -27.93 -3.89
C ARG A 423 -21.66 -26.66 -3.76
N LYS A 424 -20.98 -25.51 -3.82
CA LYS A 424 -21.62 -24.20 -3.83
C LYS A 424 -21.01 -23.31 -4.91
N ARG A 425 -21.85 -22.55 -5.57
CA ARG A 425 -21.45 -21.59 -6.59
C ARG A 425 -21.08 -20.25 -5.97
N ASN A 426 -20.09 -19.61 -6.57
CA ASN A 426 -19.78 -18.21 -6.33
C ASN A 426 -20.90 -17.33 -6.89
N THR A 427 -21.07 -16.15 -6.31
CA THR A 427 -22.10 -15.19 -6.73
C THR A 427 -21.45 -13.90 -7.21
N LEU A 428 -22.17 -13.12 -8.02
CA LEU A 428 -21.76 -11.81 -8.46
C LEU A 428 -22.25 -10.67 -7.55
N LEU A 429 -23.03 -10.98 -6.50
CA LEU A 429 -23.51 -9.99 -5.54
C LEU A 429 -22.31 -9.40 -4.76
N PRO A 430 -22.07 -8.08 -4.77
CA PRO A 430 -20.90 -7.47 -4.17
C PRO A 430 -20.62 -7.86 -2.73
N THR A 431 -21.65 -8.05 -1.92
CA THR A 431 -21.57 -8.44 -0.51
C THR A 431 -21.13 -9.89 -0.28
N GLN A 432 -21.29 -10.76 -1.27
CA GLN A 432 -21.05 -12.20 -1.16
C GLN A 432 -20.05 -12.72 -2.20
N ARG A 433 -19.67 -11.90 -3.18
CA ARG A 433 -18.77 -12.29 -4.25
C ARG A 433 -17.42 -12.73 -3.70
N ASN A 434 -16.93 -13.85 -4.20
CA ASN A 434 -15.69 -14.50 -3.79
C ASN A 434 -15.68 -15.02 -2.34
N ARG A 435 -16.85 -15.10 -1.70
CA ARG A 435 -17.02 -15.44 -0.28
C ARG A 435 -18.16 -16.44 -0.12
N ILE A 436 -17.88 -17.75 -0.21
CA ILE A 436 -18.86 -18.81 -0.08
C ILE A 436 -18.93 -19.26 1.38
N PHE A 437 -20.11 -19.20 1.99
CA PHE A 437 -20.33 -19.54 3.39
C PHE A 437 -20.85 -20.96 3.55
N TRP A 438 -20.28 -21.70 4.52
CA TRP A 438 -20.64 -23.07 4.88
C TRP A 438 -21.02 -23.12 6.36
N ARG A 439 -22.11 -23.81 6.69
CA ARG A 439 -22.62 -23.95 8.05
C ARG A 439 -22.77 -25.41 8.41
N GLY A 440 -22.74 -25.73 9.73
CA GLY A 440 -23.06 -27.04 10.24
C GLY A 440 -22.01 -28.11 9.90
N ILE A 441 -20.76 -27.72 9.74
CA ILE A 441 -19.67 -28.66 9.49
C ILE A 441 -19.24 -29.28 10.82
N VAL A 442 -19.57 -30.55 11.03
CA VAL A 442 -19.17 -31.29 12.23
C VAL A 442 -17.70 -31.65 12.10
N TYR A 443 -16.90 -31.21 13.07
CA TYR A 443 -15.48 -31.51 13.11
C TYR A 443 -15.22 -33.01 13.23
N GLN A 444 -14.36 -33.51 12.39
CA GLN A 444 -13.77 -34.83 12.45
C GLN A 444 -12.26 -34.69 12.24
N ARG A 445 -11.48 -35.37 13.06
CA ARG A 445 -10.03 -35.41 12.89
C ARG A 445 -9.66 -35.86 11.48
N GLY A 446 -8.69 -35.23 10.86
CA GLY A 446 -8.21 -35.54 9.51
C GLY A 446 -8.06 -34.31 8.65
N ARG A 447 -8.61 -34.31 7.46
CA ARG A 447 -8.37 -33.30 6.43
C ARG A 447 -9.66 -32.67 5.93
N LEU A 448 -9.74 -31.34 5.97
CA LEU A 448 -10.73 -30.55 5.26
C LEU A 448 -10.09 -29.96 3.99
N GLU A 449 -10.72 -30.16 2.84
CA GLU A 449 -10.21 -29.73 1.54
C GLU A 449 -11.29 -28.97 0.76
N ALA A 450 -10.92 -27.81 0.21
CA ALA A 450 -11.72 -27.04 -0.72
C ALA A 450 -11.17 -27.22 -2.15
N VAL A 451 -12.03 -27.58 -3.08
CA VAL A 451 -11.69 -27.83 -4.49
C VAL A 451 -12.45 -26.83 -5.36
N ALA A 452 -11.76 -25.86 -5.92
CA ALA A 452 -12.33 -24.86 -6.81
C ALA A 452 -12.36 -25.33 -8.25
N ARG A 453 -13.44 -24.98 -8.97
CA ARG A 453 -13.65 -25.38 -10.37
C ARG A 453 -14.13 -24.22 -11.22
N ASN A 454 -13.67 -24.21 -12.48
CA ASN A 454 -14.20 -23.40 -13.57
C ASN A 454 -14.60 -24.33 -14.72
N ASN A 455 -15.81 -24.19 -15.25
CA ASN A 455 -16.34 -25.05 -16.31
C ASN A 455 -16.16 -26.56 -15.99
N GLY A 456 -16.39 -26.94 -14.73
CA GLY A 456 -16.24 -28.32 -14.24
C GLY A 456 -14.80 -28.78 -14.02
N LYS A 457 -13.78 -28.06 -14.49
CA LYS A 457 -12.37 -28.41 -14.32
C LYS A 457 -11.81 -27.87 -13.01
N ILE A 458 -11.01 -28.65 -12.31
CA ILE A 458 -10.32 -28.21 -11.09
C ILE A 458 -9.25 -27.18 -11.47
N VAL A 459 -9.31 -26.01 -10.81
CA VAL A 459 -8.39 -24.89 -11.04
C VAL A 459 -7.56 -24.51 -9.82
N ALA A 460 -8.05 -24.83 -8.60
CA ALA A 460 -7.30 -24.60 -7.36
C ALA A 460 -7.74 -25.56 -6.26
N ARG A 461 -6.89 -25.77 -5.28
CA ARG A 461 -7.16 -26.55 -4.06
C ARG A 461 -6.55 -25.86 -2.86
N HIS A 462 -7.24 -25.95 -1.72
CA HIS A 462 -6.69 -25.60 -0.42
C HIS A 462 -7.09 -26.67 0.60
N ARG A 463 -6.18 -27.00 1.51
CA ARG A 463 -6.44 -28.00 2.54
C ARG A 463 -5.86 -27.57 3.88
N ILE A 464 -6.57 -27.90 4.93
CA ILE A 464 -6.15 -27.79 6.31
C ILE A 464 -6.30 -29.15 6.97
N GLU A 465 -5.41 -29.47 7.91
CA GLU A 465 -5.35 -30.81 8.51
C GLU A 465 -5.23 -30.71 10.03
N THR A 466 -5.78 -31.69 10.74
CA THR A 466 -5.52 -31.84 12.16
C THR A 466 -4.05 -32.17 12.38
N THR A 467 -3.38 -31.41 13.21
CA THR A 467 -1.97 -31.61 13.56
C THR A 467 -1.82 -32.41 14.87
N GLY A 468 -0.64 -32.94 15.10
CA GLY A 468 -0.23 -33.48 16.39
C GLY A 468 0.29 -32.39 17.33
N ALA A 469 0.84 -32.81 18.48
CA ALA A 469 1.59 -31.90 19.36
C ALA A 469 2.85 -31.38 18.64
N ALA A 470 3.25 -30.14 18.98
CA ALA A 470 4.50 -29.59 18.52
C ALA A 470 5.70 -30.43 18.99
N THR A 471 6.64 -30.71 18.13
CA THR A 471 7.83 -31.51 18.43
C THR A 471 9.13 -30.86 18.02
N ALA A 472 9.08 -29.79 17.20
CA ALA A 472 10.24 -29.06 16.73
C ALA A 472 9.87 -27.62 16.35
N LEU A 473 10.89 -26.79 16.22
CA LEU A 473 10.80 -25.45 15.62
C LEU A 473 11.41 -25.50 14.22
N GLN A 474 10.71 -24.92 13.27
CA GLN A 474 11.21 -24.63 11.94
C GLN A 474 11.59 -23.15 11.86
N ILE A 475 12.78 -22.86 11.39
CA ILE A 475 13.27 -21.49 11.16
C ILE A 475 13.42 -21.29 9.66
N GLU A 476 12.77 -20.25 9.14
CA GLU A 476 12.82 -19.84 7.74
C GLU A 476 13.41 -18.44 7.65
N ALA A 477 14.48 -18.29 6.85
CA ALA A 477 15.10 -17.01 6.57
C ALA A 477 14.58 -16.44 5.24
N ASP A 478 14.33 -15.15 5.17
CA ASP A 478 13.86 -14.49 3.95
C ASP A 478 14.91 -14.53 2.84
N ASN A 479 16.20 -14.49 3.20
CA ASN A 479 17.31 -14.45 2.27
C ASN A 479 18.44 -15.38 2.71
N SER A 480 19.12 -15.96 1.74
CA SER A 480 20.34 -16.73 1.97
C SER A 480 21.59 -15.85 2.09
N GLN A 481 21.50 -14.58 1.69
CA GLN A 481 22.59 -13.62 1.74
C GLN A 481 22.11 -12.27 2.25
N TRP A 482 22.88 -11.68 3.17
CA TRP A 482 22.66 -10.35 3.72
C TRP A 482 24.00 -9.71 4.08
N LYS A 483 24.03 -8.41 4.21
CA LYS A 483 25.24 -7.63 4.38
C LYS A 483 25.40 -7.16 5.83
N ALA A 484 26.59 -7.32 6.39
CA ALA A 484 26.94 -6.74 7.69
C ALA A 484 27.35 -5.26 7.53
N ASP A 485 26.44 -4.39 7.06
CA ASP A 485 26.67 -2.98 6.81
C ASP A 485 25.97 -2.03 7.82
N GLY A 486 25.34 -2.62 8.86
CA GLY A 486 24.59 -1.88 9.86
C GLY A 486 23.23 -1.36 9.39
N LYS A 487 22.78 -1.73 8.17
CA LYS A 487 21.50 -1.30 7.57
C LYS A 487 20.65 -2.44 7.05
N ASP A 488 21.29 -3.55 6.64
CA ASP A 488 20.59 -4.71 6.11
C ASP A 488 19.98 -5.52 7.26
N LEU A 489 18.83 -6.15 6.99
CA LEU A 489 18.10 -6.98 7.93
C LEU A 489 17.91 -8.39 7.39
N GLN A 490 17.89 -9.36 8.29
CA GLN A 490 17.41 -10.71 8.04
C GLN A 490 16.15 -10.96 8.87
N HIS A 491 15.04 -11.24 8.20
CA HIS A 491 13.85 -11.71 8.89
C HIS A 491 13.89 -13.22 9.02
N LEU A 492 13.65 -13.69 10.23
CA LEU A 492 13.52 -15.10 10.55
C LEU A 492 12.08 -15.38 10.97
N ARG A 493 11.43 -16.32 10.31
CA ARG A 493 10.13 -16.84 10.72
C ARG A 493 10.35 -18.13 11.51
N ILE A 494 9.77 -18.19 12.71
CA ILE A 494 9.85 -19.35 13.57
C ILE A 494 8.47 -19.95 13.70
N THR A 495 8.36 -21.24 13.42
CA THR A 495 7.09 -21.96 13.40
C THR A 495 7.23 -23.25 14.19
N ALA A 496 6.30 -23.50 15.10
CA ALA A 496 6.20 -24.79 15.77
C ALA A 496 5.60 -25.82 14.80
N ILE A 497 6.23 -26.99 14.70
CA ILE A 497 5.80 -28.06 13.79
C ILE A 497 5.63 -29.39 14.53
N ASP A 498 4.70 -30.23 14.04
CA ASP A 498 4.51 -31.59 14.52
C ASP A 498 5.51 -32.56 13.86
N ARG A 499 5.43 -33.85 14.20
CA ARG A 499 6.31 -34.91 13.64
C ARG A 499 6.21 -35.06 12.13
N GLN A 500 5.13 -34.60 11.50
CA GLN A 500 4.91 -34.61 10.06
C GLN A 500 5.36 -33.30 9.38
N GLY A 501 5.95 -32.36 10.12
CA GLY A 501 6.36 -31.05 9.61
C GLY A 501 5.20 -30.08 9.37
N ARG A 502 4.01 -30.32 9.94
CA ARG A 502 2.85 -29.43 9.79
C ARG A 502 2.85 -28.38 10.89
N ARG A 503 2.50 -27.15 10.53
CA ARG A 503 2.41 -26.02 11.47
C ARG A 503 1.39 -26.33 12.57
N VAL A 504 1.81 -26.17 13.82
CA VAL A 504 0.94 -26.25 15.01
C VAL A 504 0.63 -24.83 15.46
N TRP A 505 -0.67 -24.51 15.56
CA TRP A 505 -1.14 -23.16 15.84
C TRP A 505 -1.32 -22.87 17.34
N ASP A 506 -1.65 -23.88 18.12
CA ASP A 506 -1.99 -23.76 19.54
C ASP A 506 -0.73 -23.96 20.42
N VAL A 507 0.35 -23.23 20.13
CA VAL A 507 1.61 -23.28 20.89
C VAL A 507 1.89 -21.90 21.46
N ASN A 508 2.04 -21.86 22.79
CA ASN A 508 2.29 -20.62 23.53
C ASN A 508 3.51 -20.75 24.47
N ASP A 509 4.49 -21.57 24.06
CA ASP A 509 5.73 -21.76 24.82
C ASP A 509 6.65 -20.55 24.62
N PRO A 510 7.33 -20.06 25.68
CA PRO A 510 8.29 -18.98 25.56
C PRO A 510 9.51 -19.41 24.76
N LEU A 511 9.96 -18.55 23.85
CA LEU A 511 11.16 -18.74 23.05
C LEU A 511 12.30 -17.85 23.55
N VAL A 512 13.49 -18.41 23.65
CA VAL A 512 14.71 -17.68 23.97
C VAL A 512 15.61 -17.65 22.74
N PHE A 513 16.01 -16.46 22.34
CA PHE A 513 16.86 -16.26 21.18
C PHE A 513 18.30 -15.96 21.61
N LYS A 514 19.26 -16.59 20.95
CA LYS A 514 20.69 -16.31 21.09
C LYS A 514 21.30 -16.14 19.73
N VAL A 515 22.02 -15.03 19.52
CA VAL A 515 22.79 -14.75 18.31
C VAL A 515 24.27 -14.82 18.63
N GLU A 516 25.03 -15.49 17.80
CA GLU A 516 26.50 -15.53 17.85
C GLU A 516 27.06 -15.06 16.51
N GLY A 517 28.09 -14.21 16.56
CA GLY A 517 28.72 -13.63 15.37
C GLY A 517 28.42 -12.13 15.18
N PRO A 518 28.73 -11.54 14.03
CA PRO A 518 28.61 -10.11 13.78
C PRO A 518 27.17 -9.69 13.44
N ALA A 519 26.21 -10.02 14.31
CA ALA A 519 24.79 -9.69 14.16
C ALA A 519 24.16 -9.47 15.53
N GLU A 520 23.05 -8.75 15.55
CA GLU A 520 22.24 -8.49 16.75
C GLU A 520 20.76 -8.72 16.44
N ILE A 521 19.96 -9.03 17.47
CA ILE A 521 18.51 -9.08 17.37
C ILE A 521 18.01 -7.64 17.48
N VAL A 522 17.44 -7.11 16.40
CA VAL A 522 16.92 -5.75 16.36
C VAL A 522 15.51 -5.69 16.96
N ALA A 523 14.68 -6.68 16.66
CA ALA A 523 13.32 -6.77 17.18
C ALA A 523 12.77 -8.20 17.10
N THR A 524 11.79 -8.50 17.97
CA THR A 524 10.98 -9.72 17.97
C THR A 524 9.51 -9.35 17.96
N ASP A 525 8.67 -10.18 17.35
CA ASP A 525 7.23 -9.99 17.26
C ASP A 525 6.50 -11.32 17.12
N ASN A 526 5.40 -11.49 17.83
CA ASN A 526 4.55 -12.68 17.74
C ASN A 526 3.25 -12.45 16.96
N GLY A 527 3.04 -11.23 16.42
CA GLY A 527 1.86 -10.85 15.64
C GLY A 527 0.64 -10.46 16.49
N ASP A 528 0.69 -10.58 17.81
CA ASP A 528 -0.43 -10.28 18.70
C ASP A 528 -0.30 -8.89 19.34
N LEU A 529 -1.17 -7.97 18.94
CA LEU A 529 -1.24 -6.61 19.49
C LEU A 529 -1.71 -6.53 20.95
N GLN A 530 -2.15 -7.64 21.55
CA GLN A 530 -2.45 -7.73 22.98
C GLN A 530 -1.25 -8.18 23.82
N SER A 531 -0.23 -8.76 23.20
CA SER A 531 0.97 -9.25 23.87
C SER A 531 1.70 -8.13 24.62
N ASP A 532 2.12 -8.40 25.84
CA ASP A 532 2.95 -7.51 26.66
C ASP A 532 4.46 -7.74 26.47
N GLU A 533 4.84 -8.59 25.52
CA GLU A 533 6.23 -8.83 25.18
C GLU A 533 6.91 -7.55 24.65
N VAL A 534 8.19 -7.40 25.00
CA VAL A 534 9.01 -6.29 24.52
C VAL A 534 9.45 -6.60 23.09
N HIS A 535 9.15 -5.69 22.17
CA HIS A 535 9.52 -5.86 20.75
C HIS A 535 11.03 -5.70 20.49
N VAL A 536 11.73 -4.95 21.33
CA VAL A 536 13.17 -4.69 21.21
C VAL A 536 13.87 -5.35 22.37
N GLY A 537 14.76 -6.29 22.09
CA GLY A 537 15.50 -7.05 23.09
C GLY A 537 16.98 -6.69 23.15
#